data_8845c88519b35cfd6417ac4f0af8c7da
#
_entry.id   8845c88519b35cfd6417ac4f0af8c7da
#
_cell.length_a   1.000
_cell.length_b   1.000
_cell.length_c   1.000
_cell.angle_alpha   90.00
_cell.angle_beta   90.00
_cell.angle_gamma   90.00
#
_symmetry.space_group_name_H-M   'P 1'
#
loop_
_entity.id
_entity.type
_entity.pdbx_description
1 polymer ?
#
loop_
_entity_poly.entity_id
_entity_poly.type
_entity_poly.pdbx_seq_one_letter_code
_entity_poly.pdbx_strand_id
1 'polypeptide(L)'
;ELLNHKIDSIINVTISLKAFPGAQILVIKDGNKIFNKNYGFHTYDSLIEVSENSIYDIASLTKVTSSTLSLMKLYDNNLFFLEKPLSYYLKTFKKTDKGDILVKDFLLHKTGIRAWIPFYETTKNENGEFKKKTFRNKYSKRYSTYLTDSLYLYKKYKKEIYNHIKETYFVDTDSVLYSGLFFYLVPEIVSKLSKLSFENFVGDIYSSLDLNKTLFNPLRKF
;
A
#
# COMPACT_ATOMS: atom_id res chain seq x y z
N GLU A 1 16.15 31.83 4.54
CA GLU A 1 16.93 31.51 5.77
C GLU A 1 16.04 31.15 6.94
N LEU A 2 15.05 31.98 7.33
CA LEU A 2 14.16 31.70 8.48
C LEU A 2 13.40 30.36 8.38
N LEU A 3 12.89 29.99 7.19
CA LEU A 3 12.20 28.70 6.97
C LEU A 3 13.14 27.52 7.22
N ASN A 4 14.38 27.59 6.71
CA ASN A 4 15.36 26.54 6.86
C ASN A 4 15.69 26.29 8.34
N HIS A 5 15.96 27.36 9.09
CA HIS A 5 16.21 27.25 10.52
C HIS A 5 15.05 26.67 11.32
N LYS A 6 13.80 27.03 10.98
CA LYS A 6 12.62 26.46 11.64
C LYS A 6 12.49 24.98 11.38
N ILE A 7 12.65 24.53 10.13
CA ILE A 7 12.57 23.11 9.78
C ILE A 7 13.72 22.34 10.47
N ASP A 8 14.95 22.84 10.36
CA ASP A 8 16.12 22.25 11.01
C ASP A 8 15.89 22.06 12.52
N SER A 9 15.39 23.08 13.20
CA SER A 9 15.10 23.03 14.64
C SER A 9 14.06 21.97 14.98
N ILE A 10 12.91 21.95 14.27
CA ILE A 10 11.83 20.98 14.51
C ILE A 10 12.36 19.56 14.34
N ILE A 11 13.03 19.28 13.24
CA ILE A 11 13.49 17.92 12.93
C ILE A 11 14.57 17.45 13.90
N ASN A 12 15.56 18.28 14.22
CA ASN A 12 16.62 17.92 15.15
C ASN A 12 16.08 17.66 16.57
N VAL A 13 15.16 18.49 17.05
CA VAL A 13 14.47 18.27 18.33
C VAL A 13 13.70 16.95 18.30
N THR A 14 12.96 16.67 17.22
CA THR A 14 12.13 15.47 17.10
C THR A 14 12.99 14.18 17.05
N ILE A 15 14.14 14.22 16.38
CA ILE A 15 15.11 13.12 16.37
C ILE A 15 15.70 12.92 17.77
N SER A 16 16.08 14.03 18.47
CA SER A 16 16.63 13.94 19.83
C SER A 16 15.64 13.36 20.83
N LEU A 17 14.35 13.59 20.64
CA LEU A 17 13.25 12.98 21.41
C LEU A 17 12.92 11.55 20.99
N LYS A 18 13.67 10.98 20.04
CA LYS A 18 13.47 9.62 19.49
C LYS A 18 12.07 9.35 18.93
N ALA A 19 11.41 10.38 18.35
CA ALA A 19 10.14 10.18 17.65
C ALA A 19 10.33 9.43 16.32
N PHE A 20 11.45 9.69 15.65
CA PHE A 20 11.94 8.92 14.48
C PHE A 20 13.48 9.05 14.39
N PRO A 21 14.18 8.08 13.78
CA PRO A 21 15.65 8.10 13.73
C PRO A 21 16.21 9.03 12.66
N GLY A 22 15.45 9.34 11.62
CA GLY A 22 15.88 10.22 10.53
C GLY A 22 14.74 10.55 9.58
N ALA A 23 14.98 11.48 8.66
CA ALA A 23 13.97 11.96 7.72
C ALA A 23 14.58 12.53 6.44
N GLN A 24 13.80 12.47 5.33
CA GLN A 24 14.01 13.29 4.14
C GLN A 24 12.89 14.32 4.06
N ILE A 25 13.25 15.58 3.81
CA ILE A 25 12.26 16.65 3.66
C ILE A 25 12.51 17.41 2.37
N LEU A 26 11.48 17.47 1.55
CA LEU A 26 11.42 18.28 0.34
C LEU A 26 10.22 19.22 0.42
N VAL A 27 10.45 20.50 0.22
CA VAL A 27 9.38 21.50 0.09
C VAL A 27 9.45 22.14 -1.29
N ILE A 28 8.32 22.06 -2.00
CA ILE A 28 8.15 22.69 -3.32
C ILE A 28 7.07 23.75 -3.18
N LYS A 29 7.32 24.95 -3.69
CA LYS A 29 6.35 26.04 -3.77
C LYS A 29 6.39 26.65 -5.16
N ASP A 30 5.22 26.79 -5.77
CA ASP A 30 5.07 27.36 -7.13
C ASP A 30 6.01 26.69 -8.15
N GLY A 31 6.12 25.35 -8.09
CA GLY A 31 7.01 24.56 -8.94
C GLY A 31 8.50 24.61 -8.58
N ASN A 32 8.91 25.45 -7.65
CA ASN A 32 10.32 25.62 -7.24
C ASN A 32 10.64 24.83 -5.96
N LYS A 33 11.76 24.12 -5.99
CA LYS A 33 12.31 23.46 -4.80
C LYS A 33 12.93 24.51 -3.88
N ILE A 34 12.25 24.82 -2.77
CA ILE A 34 12.69 25.83 -1.80
C ILE A 34 13.41 25.24 -0.58
N PHE A 35 13.28 23.93 -0.36
CA PHE A 35 13.96 23.20 0.69
C PHE A 35 14.18 21.75 0.29
N ASN A 36 15.34 21.17 0.58
CA ASN A 36 15.63 19.76 0.38
C ASN A 36 16.79 19.36 1.32
N LYS A 37 16.48 18.60 2.36
CA LYS A 37 17.49 18.14 3.33
C LYS A 37 17.19 16.73 3.84
N ASN A 38 18.27 16.04 4.22
CA ASN A 38 18.25 14.73 4.87
C ASN A 38 18.75 14.89 6.30
N TYR A 39 18.22 14.09 7.23
CA TYR A 39 18.51 14.18 8.65
C TYR A 39 18.65 12.80 9.27
N GLY A 40 19.58 12.64 10.20
CA GLY A 40 19.72 11.45 11.03
C GLY A 40 20.01 10.17 10.26
N PHE A 41 19.50 9.06 10.75
CA PHE A 41 19.85 7.71 10.32
C PHE A 41 18.62 6.88 9.94
N HIS A 42 18.82 5.75 9.25
CA HIS A 42 17.72 4.84 8.92
C HIS A 42 17.11 4.18 10.17
N THR A 43 17.93 3.93 11.18
CA THR A 43 17.56 3.26 12.43
C THR A 43 18.22 3.92 13.62
N TYR A 44 17.79 3.59 14.84
CA TYR A 44 18.33 4.16 16.08
C TYR A 44 19.74 3.65 16.45
N ASP A 45 20.25 2.61 15.75
CA ASP A 45 21.64 2.16 15.89
C ASP A 45 22.66 3.10 15.23
N SER A 46 22.16 4.06 14.44
CA SER A 46 22.96 5.11 13.79
C SER A 46 24.06 4.58 12.85
N LEU A 47 23.84 3.43 12.21
CA LEU A 47 24.82 2.81 11.31
C LEU A 47 24.78 3.40 9.90
N ILE A 48 23.59 3.73 9.39
CA ILE A 48 23.40 4.19 8.01
C ILE A 48 22.68 5.54 8.03
N GLU A 49 23.35 6.57 7.53
CA GLU A 49 22.77 7.91 7.41
C GLU A 49 21.67 7.97 6.35
N VAL A 50 20.67 8.79 6.60
CA VAL A 50 19.65 9.13 5.60
C VAL A 50 20.28 10.01 4.53
N SER A 51 20.14 9.60 3.27
CA SER A 51 20.63 10.30 2.10
C SER A 51 19.52 10.58 1.10
N GLU A 52 19.79 11.35 0.05
CA GLU A 52 18.86 11.59 -1.05
C GLU A 52 18.47 10.31 -1.83
N ASN A 53 19.24 9.24 -1.63
CA ASN A 53 19.02 7.94 -2.24
C ASN A 53 18.28 6.95 -1.33
N SER A 54 17.97 7.35 -0.09
CA SER A 54 17.21 6.51 0.84
C SER A 54 15.82 6.21 0.33
N ILE A 55 15.41 4.95 0.43
CA ILE A 55 14.09 4.46 -0.01
C ILE A 55 13.26 4.17 1.23
N TYR A 56 12.01 4.62 1.24
CA TYR A 56 11.07 4.46 2.34
C TYR A 56 9.89 3.58 1.94
N ASP A 57 9.40 2.78 2.89
CA ASP A 57 8.05 2.24 2.80
C ASP A 57 7.06 3.39 3.00
N ILE A 58 6.28 3.67 1.96
CA ILE A 58 5.31 4.77 1.95
C ILE A 58 3.94 4.37 2.49
N ALA A 59 3.81 3.14 3.00
CA ALA A 59 2.60 2.62 3.64
C ALA A 59 1.31 3.01 2.87
N SER A 60 0.38 3.71 3.52
CA SER A 60 -0.91 4.08 2.92
C SER A 60 -0.84 5.09 1.77
N LEU A 61 0.27 5.79 1.58
CA LEU A 61 0.46 6.60 0.36
C LEU A 61 0.41 5.73 -0.92
N THR A 62 0.72 4.43 -0.82
CA THR A 62 0.53 3.45 -1.89
C THR A 62 -0.91 3.45 -2.46
N LYS A 63 -1.91 3.76 -1.63
CA LYS A 63 -3.31 3.85 -2.09
C LYS A 63 -3.49 4.92 -3.16
N VAL A 64 -2.87 6.07 -2.99
CA VAL A 64 -2.96 7.19 -3.96
C VAL A 64 -1.93 7.06 -5.07
N THR A 65 -0.68 6.74 -4.75
CA THR A 65 0.42 6.71 -5.73
C THR A 65 0.37 5.51 -6.66
N SER A 66 -0.20 4.38 -6.23
CA SER A 66 -0.27 3.15 -7.04
C SER A 66 -1.71 2.78 -7.38
N SER A 67 -2.56 2.55 -6.37
CA SER A 67 -3.90 1.99 -6.59
C SER A 67 -4.81 2.99 -7.28
N THR A 68 -4.99 4.19 -6.73
CA THR A 68 -5.86 5.22 -7.32
C THR A 68 -5.31 5.67 -8.68
N LEU A 69 -4.01 5.89 -8.78
CA LEU A 69 -3.37 6.25 -10.06
C LEU A 69 -3.62 5.20 -11.15
N SER A 70 -3.56 3.91 -10.81
CA SER A 70 -3.91 2.83 -11.75
C SER A 70 -5.37 2.87 -12.18
N LEU A 71 -6.29 3.11 -11.22
CA LEU A 71 -7.71 3.22 -11.54
C LEU A 71 -8.01 4.46 -12.38
N MET A 72 -7.34 5.59 -12.14
CA MET A 72 -7.44 6.80 -12.98
C MET A 72 -7.02 6.50 -14.42
N LYS A 73 -5.88 5.84 -14.63
CA LYS A 73 -5.43 5.45 -15.98
C LYS A 73 -6.41 4.50 -16.67
N LEU A 74 -7.00 3.56 -15.93
CA LEU A 74 -8.03 2.67 -16.48
C LEU A 74 -9.34 3.41 -16.77
N TYR A 75 -9.69 4.42 -15.96
CA TYR A 75 -10.84 5.28 -16.19
C TYR A 75 -10.69 6.09 -17.49
N ASP A 76 -9.55 6.73 -17.67
CA ASP A 76 -9.24 7.49 -18.90
C ASP A 76 -9.29 6.61 -20.16
N ASN A 77 -8.93 5.33 -20.03
CA ASN A 77 -9.01 4.35 -21.11
C ASN A 77 -10.40 3.71 -21.28
N ASN A 78 -11.44 4.19 -20.58
CA ASN A 78 -12.80 3.66 -20.59
C ASN A 78 -12.90 2.17 -20.21
N LEU A 79 -12.00 1.69 -19.35
CA LEU A 79 -11.98 0.33 -18.82
C LEU A 79 -12.51 0.22 -17.38
N PHE A 80 -12.50 1.34 -16.63
CA PHE A 80 -12.97 1.42 -15.25
C PHE A 80 -14.03 2.51 -15.12
N PHE A 81 -15.10 2.24 -14.38
CA PHE A 81 -16.25 3.15 -14.23
C PHE A 81 -16.61 3.25 -12.75
N LEU A 82 -16.65 4.46 -12.23
CA LEU A 82 -16.90 4.77 -10.82
C LEU A 82 -18.32 4.34 -10.35
N GLU A 83 -19.30 4.39 -11.27
CA GLU A 83 -20.70 4.09 -11.01
C GLU A 83 -21.05 2.60 -11.14
N LYS A 84 -20.04 1.74 -11.28
CA LYS A 84 -20.26 0.28 -11.29
C LYS A 84 -20.08 -0.29 -9.88
N PRO A 85 -20.90 -1.31 -9.52
CA PRO A 85 -20.74 -1.99 -8.24
C PRO A 85 -19.47 -2.87 -8.21
N LEU A 86 -18.99 -3.18 -7.01
CA LEU A 86 -17.82 -4.05 -6.82
C LEU A 86 -17.97 -5.40 -7.54
N SER A 87 -19.18 -5.98 -7.52
CA SER A 87 -19.46 -7.26 -8.19
C SER A 87 -19.36 -7.22 -9.71
N TYR A 88 -19.41 -6.05 -10.33
CA TYR A 88 -19.14 -5.88 -11.76
C TYR A 88 -17.69 -6.29 -12.09
N TYR A 89 -16.74 -5.86 -11.27
CA TYR A 89 -15.30 -6.16 -11.44
C TYR A 89 -14.91 -7.51 -10.83
N LEU A 90 -15.44 -7.81 -9.65
CA LEU A 90 -15.10 -9.02 -8.89
C LEU A 90 -16.34 -9.90 -8.67
N LYS A 91 -16.62 -10.79 -9.62
CA LYS A 91 -17.79 -11.70 -9.58
C LYS A 91 -17.91 -12.50 -8.29
N THR A 92 -16.78 -12.74 -7.59
CA THR A 92 -16.75 -13.43 -6.30
C THR A 92 -17.43 -12.67 -5.17
N PHE A 93 -17.76 -11.39 -5.35
CA PHE A 93 -18.49 -10.56 -4.40
C PHE A 93 -19.99 -10.47 -4.69
N LYS A 94 -20.50 -11.05 -5.82
CA LYS A 94 -21.89 -10.91 -6.28
C LYS A 94 -22.95 -11.33 -5.24
N LYS A 95 -22.60 -12.27 -4.35
CA LYS A 95 -23.52 -12.78 -3.32
C LYS A 95 -23.14 -12.29 -1.92
N THR A 96 -22.55 -11.12 -1.82
CA THR A 96 -22.18 -10.51 -0.54
C THR A 96 -22.83 -9.13 -0.42
N ASP A 97 -23.01 -8.66 0.80
CA ASP A 97 -23.50 -7.33 1.12
C ASP A 97 -22.63 -6.18 0.57
N LYS A 98 -21.40 -6.48 0.16
CA LYS A 98 -20.45 -5.55 -0.44
C LYS A 98 -20.52 -5.53 -1.97
N GLY A 99 -21.18 -6.52 -2.56
CA GLY A 99 -21.21 -6.70 -4.00
C GLY A 99 -21.86 -5.56 -4.77
N ASP A 100 -22.93 -4.97 -4.22
CA ASP A 100 -23.73 -3.94 -4.87
C ASP A 100 -23.25 -2.51 -4.55
N ILE A 101 -22.26 -2.37 -3.65
CA ILE A 101 -21.68 -1.07 -3.31
C ILE A 101 -20.87 -0.56 -4.51
N LEU A 102 -21.06 0.71 -4.85
CA LEU A 102 -20.34 1.34 -5.96
C LEU A 102 -18.86 1.51 -5.61
N VAL A 103 -17.99 1.31 -6.58
CA VAL A 103 -16.54 1.42 -6.35
C VAL A 103 -16.12 2.84 -5.95
N LYS A 104 -16.87 3.88 -6.37
CA LYS A 104 -16.64 5.25 -5.91
C LYS A 104 -16.80 5.41 -4.39
N ASP A 105 -17.76 4.70 -3.77
CA ASP A 105 -18.01 4.82 -2.34
C ASP A 105 -16.89 4.18 -1.51
N PHE A 106 -16.28 3.11 -2.01
CA PHE A 106 -15.05 2.56 -1.43
C PHE A 106 -13.87 3.55 -1.53
N LEU A 107 -13.69 4.19 -2.69
CA LEU A 107 -12.62 5.18 -2.89
C LEU A 107 -12.80 6.42 -2.02
N LEU A 108 -14.03 6.81 -1.76
CA LEU A 108 -14.39 7.94 -0.90
C LEU A 108 -14.48 7.57 0.59
N HIS A 109 -14.24 6.30 0.96
CA HIS A 109 -14.39 5.77 2.32
C HIS A 109 -15.79 5.98 2.94
N LYS A 110 -16.84 5.95 2.10
CA LYS A 110 -18.24 6.18 2.49
C LYS A 110 -19.05 4.89 2.69
N THR A 111 -18.38 3.73 2.71
CA THR A 111 -19.08 2.45 2.78
C THR A 111 -19.42 2.00 4.19
N GLY A 112 -18.87 2.60 5.22
CA GLY A 112 -18.99 2.12 6.61
C GLY A 112 -18.26 0.78 6.86
N ILE A 113 -17.57 0.21 5.87
CA ILE A 113 -16.79 -1.02 6.10
C ILE A 113 -15.67 -0.75 7.11
N ARG A 114 -15.44 -1.67 8.06
CA ARG A 114 -14.41 -1.49 9.10
C ARG A 114 -13.06 -1.05 8.53
N ALA A 115 -12.27 -0.32 9.33
CA ALA A 115 -11.03 0.34 8.89
C ALA A 115 -9.98 -0.65 8.33
N TRP A 116 -9.74 -1.77 9.03
CA TRP A 116 -8.74 -2.76 8.66
C TRP A 116 -8.98 -4.13 9.31
N ILE A 117 -8.33 -5.16 8.78
CA ILE A 117 -8.31 -6.51 9.32
C ILE A 117 -6.85 -6.90 9.56
N PRO A 118 -6.46 -7.36 10.76
CA PRO A 118 -5.09 -7.79 11.04
C PRO A 118 -4.82 -9.16 10.42
N PHE A 119 -4.72 -9.24 9.09
CA PHE A 119 -4.55 -10.50 8.37
C PHE A 119 -3.34 -11.30 8.85
N TYR A 120 -2.29 -10.63 9.34
CA TYR A 120 -1.09 -11.28 9.85
C TYR A 120 -1.38 -12.14 11.09
N GLU A 121 -2.37 -11.79 11.92
CA GLU A 121 -2.76 -12.61 13.08
C GLU A 121 -3.26 -14.00 12.67
N THR A 122 -4.00 -14.07 11.55
CA THR A 122 -4.48 -15.36 11.04
C THR A 122 -3.35 -16.27 10.55
N THR A 123 -2.15 -15.73 10.36
CA THR A 123 -0.96 -16.48 9.95
C THR A 123 -0.17 -17.07 11.11
N LYS A 124 -0.48 -16.67 12.34
CA LYS A 124 0.18 -17.12 13.55
C LYS A 124 -0.64 -18.22 14.27
N ASN A 125 0.06 -19.07 15.02
CA ASN A 125 -0.55 -20.00 15.95
C ASN A 125 -0.76 -19.32 17.33
N GLU A 126 -1.28 -20.06 18.31
CA GLU A 126 -1.54 -19.56 19.66
C GLU A 126 -0.27 -19.10 20.39
N ASN A 127 0.88 -19.60 20.02
CA ASN A 127 2.19 -19.22 20.57
C ASN A 127 2.80 -18.00 19.86
N GLY A 128 2.09 -17.38 18.91
CA GLY A 128 2.60 -16.25 18.13
C GLY A 128 3.55 -16.61 16.97
N GLU A 129 3.83 -17.90 16.74
CA GLU A 129 4.71 -18.38 15.69
C GLU A 129 3.98 -18.47 14.34
N PHE A 130 4.69 -18.29 13.25
CA PHE A 130 4.11 -18.44 11.90
C PHE A 130 3.66 -19.87 11.62
N LYS A 131 2.42 -20.03 11.20
CA LYS A 131 1.86 -21.32 10.80
C LYS A 131 2.61 -21.89 9.61
N LYS A 132 3.16 -23.11 9.77
CA LYS A 132 3.85 -23.84 8.68
C LYS A 132 2.99 -24.02 7.41
N LYS A 133 1.66 -24.07 7.53
CA LYS A 133 0.73 -24.16 6.39
C LYS A 133 0.64 -22.84 5.59
N THR A 134 1.04 -21.70 6.17
CA THR A 134 0.98 -20.38 5.56
C THR A 134 2.30 -19.99 4.91
N PHE A 135 3.43 -20.31 5.55
CA PHE A 135 4.77 -19.92 5.08
C PHE A 135 5.72 -21.10 4.92
N ARG A 136 6.72 -20.90 4.07
CA ARG A 136 7.88 -21.78 3.90
C ARG A 136 9.14 -20.95 3.62
N ASN A 137 10.28 -21.49 4.04
CA ASN A 137 11.59 -20.87 3.81
C ASN A 137 12.16 -21.15 2.41
N LYS A 138 11.50 -22.05 1.65
CA LYS A 138 11.93 -22.41 0.28
C LYS A 138 10.78 -22.25 -0.69
N TYR A 139 11.11 -21.75 -1.88
CA TYR A 139 10.17 -21.70 -3.00
C TYR A 139 9.61 -23.09 -3.34
N SER A 140 8.35 -23.13 -3.67
CA SER A 140 7.69 -24.28 -4.32
C SER A 140 6.45 -23.80 -5.11
N LYS A 141 5.93 -24.65 -6.01
CA LYS A 141 4.67 -24.34 -6.75
C LYS A 141 3.49 -24.01 -5.83
N ARG A 142 3.50 -24.47 -4.59
CA ARG A 142 2.47 -24.21 -3.58
C ARG A 142 2.73 -22.94 -2.77
N TYR A 143 4.00 -22.64 -2.51
CA TYR A 143 4.49 -21.47 -1.77
C TYR A 143 5.35 -20.63 -2.71
N SER A 144 4.67 -19.89 -3.59
CA SER A 144 5.31 -19.17 -4.70
C SER A 144 5.26 -17.65 -4.57
N THR A 145 4.50 -17.13 -3.60
CA THR A 145 4.44 -15.69 -3.35
C THR A 145 5.62 -15.31 -2.47
N TYR A 146 6.60 -14.66 -3.05
CA TYR A 146 7.77 -14.13 -2.35
C TYR A 146 7.36 -12.99 -1.41
N LEU A 147 7.84 -12.98 -0.19
CA LEU A 147 7.66 -11.89 0.77
C LEU A 147 8.99 -11.20 1.08
N THR A 148 9.99 -11.97 1.44
CA THR A 148 11.36 -11.53 1.71
C THR A 148 12.30 -12.73 1.55
N ASP A 149 13.60 -12.53 1.73
CA ASP A 149 14.58 -13.59 1.63
C ASP A 149 14.22 -14.78 2.52
N SER A 150 14.23 -15.94 1.90
CA SER A 150 13.87 -17.20 2.58
C SER A 150 12.45 -17.23 3.19
N LEU A 151 11.49 -16.41 2.67
CA LEU A 151 10.11 -16.47 3.13
C LEU A 151 9.12 -16.40 1.97
N TYR A 152 8.37 -17.49 1.80
CA TYR A 152 7.37 -17.64 0.75
C TYR A 152 5.99 -17.93 1.34
N LEU A 153 4.99 -17.15 0.90
CA LEU A 153 3.59 -17.29 1.29
C LEU A 153 2.87 -18.31 0.42
N TYR A 154 1.94 -19.03 1.01
CA TYR A 154 1.02 -19.92 0.31
C TYR A 154 0.22 -19.16 -0.76
N LYS A 155 0.33 -19.57 -2.02
CA LYS A 155 -0.23 -18.86 -3.18
C LYS A 155 -1.75 -18.62 -3.12
N LYS A 156 -2.49 -19.46 -2.36
CA LYS A 156 -3.94 -19.29 -2.20
C LYS A 156 -4.32 -18.42 -0.98
N TYR A 157 -3.36 -17.89 -0.22
CA TYR A 157 -3.65 -17.06 0.96
C TYR A 157 -4.43 -15.78 0.57
N LYS A 158 -4.22 -15.24 -0.62
CA LYS A 158 -5.04 -14.17 -1.19
C LYS A 158 -6.54 -14.47 -1.12
N LYS A 159 -6.96 -15.73 -1.32
CA LYS A 159 -8.38 -16.13 -1.22
C LYS A 159 -8.89 -16.02 0.23
N GLU A 160 -8.04 -16.32 1.22
CA GLU A 160 -8.39 -16.15 2.64
C GLU A 160 -8.58 -14.66 2.95
N ILE A 161 -7.68 -13.78 2.50
CA ILE A 161 -7.86 -12.32 2.62
C ILE A 161 -9.21 -11.88 2.04
N TYR A 162 -9.55 -12.34 0.84
CA TYR A 162 -10.82 -11.97 0.20
C TYR A 162 -12.05 -12.49 0.95
N ASN A 163 -11.98 -13.69 1.53
CA ASN A 163 -13.06 -14.22 2.34
C ASN A 163 -13.25 -13.37 3.62
N HIS A 164 -12.19 -13.02 4.31
CA HIS A 164 -12.28 -12.11 5.46
C HIS A 164 -12.89 -10.73 5.09
N ILE A 165 -12.56 -10.19 3.91
CA ILE A 165 -13.16 -8.95 3.44
C ILE A 165 -14.66 -9.14 3.17
N LYS A 166 -15.07 -10.25 2.56
CA LYS A 166 -16.48 -10.56 2.28
C LYS A 166 -17.31 -10.69 3.55
N GLU A 167 -16.75 -11.32 4.58
CA GLU A 167 -17.41 -11.65 5.85
C GLU A 167 -17.32 -10.51 6.88
N THR A 168 -16.51 -9.49 6.63
CA THR A 168 -16.35 -8.39 7.58
C THR A 168 -17.63 -7.57 7.71
N TYR A 169 -17.82 -6.98 8.87
CA TYR A 169 -18.99 -6.17 9.20
C TYR A 169 -18.86 -4.71 8.74
N PHE A 170 -20.00 -4.04 8.67
CA PHE A 170 -20.05 -2.58 8.58
C PHE A 170 -20.10 -1.98 9.97
N VAL A 171 -19.47 -0.83 10.13
CA VAL A 171 -19.61 0.02 11.32
C VAL A 171 -20.76 0.99 11.05
N ASP A 172 -21.68 1.05 11.97
CA ASP A 172 -22.78 2.04 11.90
C ASP A 172 -22.19 3.44 12.14
N THR A 173 -22.19 4.26 11.09
CA THR A 173 -21.64 5.61 11.13
C THR A 173 -22.20 6.47 10.01
N ASP A 174 -22.63 7.68 10.35
CA ASP A 174 -23.03 8.70 9.38
C ASP A 174 -21.84 9.48 8.80
N SER A 175 -20.62 9.14 9.23
CA SER A 175 -19.41 9.83 8.84
C SER A 175 -18.52 8.98 7.91
N VAL A 176 -17.54 9.63 7.28
CA VAL A 176 -16.49 8.96 6.51
C VAL A 176 -15.65 8.09 7.45
N LEU A 177 -15.59 6.78 7.17
CA LEU A 177 -14.75 5.83 7.89
C LEU A 177 -13.61 5.37 6.99
N TYR A 178 -12.40 5.86 7.22
CA TYR A 178 -11.22 5.43 6.48
C TYR A 178 -11.03 3.92 6.56
N SER A 179 -11.07 3.24 5.40
CA SER A 179 -10.87 1.80 5.30
C SER A 179 -9.85 1.45 4.22
N GLY A 180 -8.92 0.56 4.57
CA GLY A 180 -7.93 0.02 3.65
C GLY A 180 -8.42 -1.19 2.85
N LEU A 181 -9.58 -1.78 3.18
CA LEU A 181 -9.95 -3.12 2.71
C LEU A 181 -10.19 -3.20 1.20
N PHE A 182 -10.78 -2.18 0.58
CA PHE A 182 -10.96 -2.13 -0.87
C PHE A 182 -9.63 -2.18 -1.62
N PHE A 183 -8.60 -1.55 -1.08
CA PHE A 183 -7.29 -1.47 -1.74
C PHE A 183 -6.56 -2.81 -1.83
N TYR A 184 -6.93 -3.81 -1.02
CA TYR A 184 -6.49 -5.20 -1.23
C TYR A 184 -7.11 -5.85 -2.48
N LEU A 185 -8.24 -5.31 -2.97
CA LEU A 185 -8.95 -5.83 -4.13
C LEU A 185 -8.51 -5.15 -5.44
N VAL A 186 -8.02 -3.90 -5.37
CA VAL A 186 -7.60 -3.11 -6.53
C VAL A 186 -6.58 -3.82 -7.42
N PRO A 187 -5.54 -4.51 -6.89
CA PRO A 187 -4.59 -5.22 -7.75
C PRO A 187 -5.25 -6.25 -8.67
N GLU A 188 -6.30 -6.93 -8.20
CA GLU A 188 -7.03 -7.88 -9.06
C GLU A 188 -7.90 -7.18 -10.09
N ILE A 189 -8.55 -6.08 -9.73
CA ILE A 189 -9.33 -5.27 -10.67
C ILE A 189 -8.43 -4.77 -11.78
N VAL A 190 -7.30 -4.15 -11.42
CA VAL A 190 -6.32 -3.64 -12.39
C VAL A 190 -5.81 -4.76 -13.29
N SER A 191 -5.40 -5.90 -12.73
CA SER A 191 -4.87 -7.01 -13.53
C SER A 191 -5.91 -7.62 -14.48
N LYS A 192 -7.19 -7.67 -14.08
CA LYS A 192 -8.27 -8.15 -14.95
C LYS A 192 -8.54 -7.22 -16.12
N LEU A 193 -8.50 -5.91 -15.87
CA LEU A 193 -8.84 -4.90 -16.88
C LEU A 193 -7.67 -4.62 -17.82
N SER A 194 -6.45 -4.51 -17.30
CA SER A 194 -5.25 -4.20 -18.10
C SER A 194 -4.63 -5.42 -18.78
N LYS A 195 -4.90 -6.65 -18.31
CA LYS A 195 -4.22 -7.90 -18.67
C LYS A 195 -2.76 -7.99 -18.24
N LEU A 196 -2.28 -7.04 -17.44
CA LEU A 196 -0.95 -7.01 -16.85
C LEU A 196 -1.02 -7.37 -15.35
N SER A 197 0.09 -7.77 -14.76
CA SER A 197 0.18 -7.78 -13.29
C SER A 197 0.06 -6.35 -12.75
N PHE A 198 -0.43 -6.20 -11.52
CA PHE A 198 -0.53 -4.87 -10.91
C PHE A 198 0.83 -4.17 -10.82
N GLU A 199 1.88 -4.91 -10.43
CA GLU A 199 3.24 -4.39 -10.35
C GLU A 199 3.74 -3.87 -11.70
N ASN A 200 3.51 -4.62 -12.79
CA ASN A 200 3.91 -4.19 -14.14
C ASN A 200 3.11 -2.97 -14.60
N PHE A 201 1.79 -2.97 -14.40
CA PHE A 201 0.93 -1.85 -14.78
C PHE A 201 1.33 -0.54 -14.08
N VAL A 202 1.60 -0.60 -12.78
CA VAL A 202 2.10 0.55 -12.00
C VAL A 202 3.51 0.92 -12.43
N GLY A 203 4.38 -0.07 -12.67
CA GLY A 203 5.74 0.13 -13.14
C GLY A 203 5.80 0.89 -14.46
N ASP A 204 4.92 0.58 -15.40
CA ASP A 204 4.81 1.30 -16.68
C ASP A 204 4.42 2.77 -16.45
N ILE A 205 3.51 3.05 -15.51
CA ILE A 205 3.13 4.42 -15.15
C ILE A 205 4.33 5.14 -14.53
N TYR A 206 5.00 4.51 -13.57
CA TYR A 206 6.16 5.11 -12.90
C TYR A 206 7.31 5.38 -13.89
N SER A 207 7.56 4.47 -14.81
CA SER A 207 8.57 4.65 -15.85
C SER A 207 8.25 5.83 -16.77
N SER A 208 6.97 6.04 -17.12
CA SER A 208 6.55 7.20 -17.93
C SER A 208 6.69 8.55 -17.21
N LEU A 209 6.86 8.53 -15.88
CA LEU A 209 7.06 9.69 -15.01
C LEU A 209 8.51 9.81 -14.51
N ASP A 210 9.44 9.02 -15.03
CA ASP A 210 10.85 8.93 -14.59
C ASP A 210 11.03 8.61 -13.09
N LEU A 211 10.05 7.92 -12.48
CA LEU A 211 10.07 7.54 -11.07
C LEU A 211 10.86 6.24 -10.83
N ASN A 212 12.14 6.25 -11.14
CA ASN A 212 13.01 5.06 -11.16
C ASN A 212 13.27 4.42 -9.78
N LYS A 213 13.02 5.15 -8.68
CA LYS A 213 13.19 4.70 -7.28
C LYS A 213 11.86 4.41 -6.58
N THR A 214 10.72 4.51 -7.28
CA THR A 214 9.40 4.18 -6.76
C THR A 214 8.97 2.83 -7.30
N LEU A 215 8.93 1.80 -6.47
CA LEU A 215 8.70 0.42 -6.90
C LEU A 215 8.20 -0.46 -5.76
N PHE A 216 7.66 -1.63 -6.13
CA PHE A 216 7.37 -2.70 -5.20
C PHE A 216 8.61 -3.58 -4.98
N ASN A 217 8.75 -4.13 -3.76
CA ASN A 217 9.83 -5.06 -3.41
C ASN A 217 11.25 -4.51 -3.72
N PRO A 218 11.64 -3.36 -3.16
CA PRO A 218 12.92 -2.71 -3.46
C PRO A 218 14.13 -3.61 -3.22
N LEU A 219 14.09 -4.49 -2.21
CA LEU A 219 15.17 -5.44 -1.90
C LEU A 219 15.48 -6.45 -3.02
N ARG A 220 14.69 -6.49 -4.09
CA ARG A 220 15.01 -7.31 -5.27
C ARG A 220 15.81 -6.55 -6.32
N LYS A 221 15.92 -5.24 -6.18
CA LYS A 221 16.53 -4.36 -7.17
C LYS A 221 17.79 -3.66 -6.63
N PHE A 222 17.83 -3.44 -5.32
CA PHE A 222 18.91 -2.73 -4.63
C PHE A 222 19.55 -3.59 -3.54
#